data_ab79f2113c972bde923a0dcd6cf87712
#
_entry.id   ab79f2113c972bde923a0dcd6cf87712
#
_cell.length_a   1.000
_cell.length_b   1.000
_cell.length_c   1.000
_cell.angle_alpha   90.00
_cell.angle_beta   90.00
_cell.angle_gamma   90.00
#
_symmetry.space_group_name_H-M   'P 1'
#
loop_
_entity.id
_entity.type
_entity.pdbx_description
1 polymer ?
#
loop_
_entity_poly.entity_id
_entity_poly.type
_entity_poly.pdbx_seq_one_letter_code
_entity_poly.pdbx_strand_id
1 'polypeptide(L)'
;MCSSDLLGPVRLREALACSLNVPAVFTLSRLGARPAFYQLQKWGFNFPQGLSDYGAGFILGNAETRLVDLAATYAGLARGGTAMRAKFLAAEHQPITRIASTEATAIITDILCDNEARQRSFGTRSALAFEQRIAAKTGTSSGFRDAWTVGFDKEHTVAVWAGNFEGRPMRDTFAVRAATPLWATVMQELLRRDHPLDSPVENERLVRREICKATGLLPSRLSSARMSELFLAGTEPRDDSSDHFAADGKLLLPNAYSRWCVSRDNTIGAHVRSEFRITSPLPNAHYQIDPVLPASQQMVELTAAFGGDVNWFVNGEQISARQDARFFWQLSPGEWQVRAVSRFGTSEETITVE
;
A
#
# COMPACT_ATOMS: atom_id res chain seq x y z
N MET A 1 2.93 -16.78 5.00
CA MET A 1 3.06 -15.56 4.18
C MET A 1 3.48 -16.01 2.79
N CYS A 2 2.66 -15.77 1.78
CA CYS A 2 3.06 -16.06 0.42
C CYS A 2 4.22 -15.14 0.04
N SER A 3 5.24 -15.67 -0.62
CA SER A 3 6.41 -14.92 -1.12
C SER A 3 6.05 -13.77 -2.08
N SER A 4 4.79 -13.69 -2.52
CA SER A 4 4.25 -12.64 -3.37
C SER A 4 4.04 -11.29 -2.67
N ASP A 5 4.14 -11.21 -1.35
CA ASP A 5 3.86 -9.97 -0.59
C ASP A 5 5.08 -9.02 -0.50
N LEU A 6 6.23 -9.42 -1.04
CA LEU A 6 7.46 -8.60 -1.06
C LEU A 6 7.65 -7.89 -2.41
N LEU A 7 6.59 -7.35 -2.97
CA LEU A 7 6.57 -6.76 -4.32
C LEU A 7 7.19 -5.35 -4.40
N GLY A 8 7.74 -4.84 -3.30
CA GLY A 8 8.22 -3.47 -3.22
C GLY A 8 7.08 -2.46 -3.11
N PRO A 9 7.28 -1.21 -3.53
CA PRO A 9 6.23 -0.20 -3.49
C PRO A 9 5.10 -0.56 -4.45
N VAL A 10 3.88 -0.60 -3.93
CA VAL A 10 2.65 -0.83 -4.69
C VAL A 10 1.68 0.32 -4.50
N ARG A 11 0.91 0.62 -5.50
CA ARG A 11 -0.16 1.61 -5.42
C ARG A 11 -1.39 1.01 -4.76
N LEU A 12 -2.22 1.87 -4.14
CA LEU A 12 -3.46 1.44 -3.50
C LEU A 12 -4.37 0.68 -4.50
N ARG A 13 -4.45 1.16 -5.74
CA ARG A 13 -5.21 0.51 -6.82
C ARG A 13 -4.72 -0.93 -7.04
N GLU A 14 -3.43 -1.13 -7.25
CA GLU A 14 -2.87 -2.46 -7.44
C GLU A 14 -3.01 -3.33 -6.18
N ALA A 15 -2.78 -2.75 -5.00
CA ALA A 15 -2.89 -3.46 -3.73
C ALA A 15 -4.30 -4.02 -3.49
N LEU A 16 -5.34 -3.22 -3.74
CA LEU A 16 -6.73 -3.64 -3.58
C LEU A 16 -7.16 -4.59 -4.69
N ALA A 17 -6.87 -4.28 -5.95
CA ALA A 17 -7.25 -5.10 -7.10
C ALA A 17 -6.57 -6.49 -7.06
N CYS A 18 -5.30 -6.55 -6.66
CA CYS A 18 -4.54 -7.78 -6.49
C CYS A 18 -4.78 -8.49 -5.15
N SER A 19 -5.58 -7.92 -4.25
CA SER A 19 -5.86 -8.52 -2.94
C SER A 19 -4.61 -8.74 -2.06
N LEU A 20 -3.70 -7.76 -2.02
CA LEU A 20 -2.45 -7.88 -1.28
C LEU A 20 -2.68 -7.67 0.23
N ASN A 21 -2.23 -8.62 1.04
CA ASN A 21 -2.48 -8.64 2.48
C ASN A 21 -1.67 -7.58 3.24
N VAL A 22 -0.39 -7.43 2.94
CA VAL A 22 0.50 -6.50 3.65
C VAL A 22 0.01 -5.05 3.54
N PRO A 23 -0.34 -4.51 2.35
CA PRO A 23 -0.91 -3.17 2.24
C PRO A 23 -2.25 -3.01 2.97
N ALA A 24 -3.09 -4.04 3.01
CA ALA A 24 -4.37 -3.99 3.75
C ALA A 24 -4.13 -3.83 5.25
N VAL A 25 -3.22 -4.64 5.85
CA VAL A 25 -2.85 -4.52 7.27
C VAL A 25 -2.16 -3.19 7.56
N PHE A 26 -1.28 -2.73 6.67
CA PHE A 26 -0.64 -1.42 6.79
C PHE A 26 -1.67 -0.28 6.80
N THR A 27 -2.65 -0.32 5.89
CA THR A 27 -3.74 0.67 5.85
C THR A 27 -4.54 0.65 7.15
N LEU A 28 -4.88 -0.55 7.66
CA LEU A 28 -5.56 -0.70 8.95
C LEU A 28 -4.76 -0.09 10.10
N SER A 29 -3.44 -0.28 10.13
CA SER A 29 -2.57 0.28 11.18
C SER A 29 -2.58 1.83 11.20
N ARG A 30 -2.82 2.46 10.04
CA ARG A 30 -2.93 3.92 9.90
C ARG A 30 -4.31 4.45 10.28
N LEU A 31 -5.37 3.71 9.96
CA LEU A 31 -6.75 4.08 10.24
C LEU A 31 -7.16 3.77 11.69
N GLY A 32 -6.50 2.79 12.31
CA GLY A 32 -6.90 2.23 13.59
C GLY A 32 -7.92 1.09 13.44
N ALA A 33 -7.68 -0.02 14.16
CA ALA A 33 -8.53 -1.20 14.06
C ALA A 33 -9.95 -0.97 14.57
N ARG A 34 -10.12 -0.20 15.66
CA ARG A 34 -11.43 0.07 16.26
C ARG A 34 -12.36 0.87 15.33
N PRO A 35 -11.96 2.02 14.75
CA PRO A 35 -12.79 2.74 13.79
C PRO A 35 -13.17 1.89 12.58
N ALA A 36 -12.22 1.11 12.04
CA ALA A 36 -12.48 0.25 10.89
C ALA A 36 -13.50 -0.86 11.21
N PHE A 37 -13.38 -1.51 12.37
CA PHE A 37 -14.30 -2.54 12.82
C PHE A 37 -15.73 -2.01 12.98
N TYR A 38 -15.92 -0.86 13.65
CA TYR A 38 -17.23 -0.22 13.78
C TYR A 38 -17.78 0.25 12.42
N GLN A 39 -16.93 0.67 11.51
CA GLN A 39 -17.37 1.04 10.17
C GLN A 39 -17.94 -0.17 9.40
N LEU A 40 -17.33 -1.35 9.52
CA LEU A 40 -17.87 -2.57 8.93
C LEU A 40 -19.22 -2.96 9.55
N GLN A 41 -19.40 -2.80 10.87
CA GLN A 41 -20.70 -3.03 11.51
C GLN A 41 -21.79 -2.09 10.96
N LYS A 42 -21.46 -0.83 10.70
CA LYS A 42 -22.41 0.11 10.05
C LYS A 42 -22.79 -0.33 8.64
N TRP A 43 -21.87 -0.99 7.90
CA TRP A 43 -22.16 -1.58 6.61
C TRP A 43 -23.09 -2.80 6.69
N GLY A 44 -23.36 -3.31 7.87
CA GLY A 44 -24.31 -4.41 8.10
C GLY A 44 -23.66 -5.73 8.48
N PHE A 45 -22.33 -5.77 8.65
CA PHE A 45 -21.67 -6.96 9.18
C PHE A 45 -22.02 -7.16 10.64
N ASN A 46 -22.47 -8.36 10.96
CA ASN A 46 -22.73 -8.81 12.32
C ASN A 46 -21.66 -9.81 12.74
N PHE A 47 -20.63 -9.33 13.40
CA PHE A 47 -19.54 -10.16 13.88
C PHE A 47 -19.94 -10.88 15.17
N PRO A 48 -19.84 -12.21 15.26
CA PRO A 48 -20.21 -12.96 16.48
C PRO A 48 -19.28 -12.70 17.67
N GLN A 49 -18.05 -12.23 17.41
CA GLN A 49 -17.05 -11.93 18.44
C GLN A 49 -16.64 -10.45 18.42
N GLY A 50 -15.87 -10.03 19.42
CA GLY A 50 -15.35 -8.68 19.53
C GLY A 50 -14.07 -8.47 18.76
N LEU A 51 -13.67 -7.19 18.63
CA LEU A 51 -12.40 -6.83 17.98
C LEU A 51 -11.18 -7.45 18.67
N SER A 52 -11.24 -7.65 20.01
CA SER A 52 -10.16 -8.30 20.78
C SER A 52 -9.86 -9.73 20.30
N ASP A 53 -10.90 -10.43 19.86
CA ASP A 53 -10.81 -11.84 19.48
C ASP A 53 -10.28 -12.00 18.04
N TYR A 54 -10.67 -11.10 17.14
CA TYR A 54 -10.21 -11.10 15.76
C TYR A 54 -8.84 -10.44 15.56
N GLY A 55 -8.48 -9.48 16.42
CA GLY A 55 -7.26 -8.69 16.26
C GLY A 55 -7.24 -7.94 14.93
N ALA A 56 -6.05 -7.66 14.40
CA ALA A 56 -5.89 -7.02 13.09
C ALA A 56 -6.27 -7.93 11.90
N GLY A 57 -6.43 -9.23 12.15
CA GLY A 57 -6.77 -10.21 11.11
C GLY A 57 -8.15 -10.04 10.51
N PHE A 58 -9.06 -9.30 11.18
CA PHE A 58 -10.40 -9.08 10.63
C PHE A 58 -10.38 -8.38 9.26
N ILE A 59 -9.39 -7.53 9.00
CA ILE A 59 -9.25 -6.85 7.69
C ILE A 59 -8.88 -7.83 6.57
N LEU A 60 -8.35 -8.99 6.91
CA LEU A 60 -8.00 -10.06 5.98
C LEU A 60 -9.12 -11.11 5.85
N GLY A 61 -10.23 -10.94 6.60
CA GLY A 61 -11.39 -11.79 6.51
C GLY A 61 -11.37 -13.01 7.45
N ASN A 62 -10.72 -12.93 8.61
CA ASN A 62 -10.81 -13.99 9.63
C ASN A 62 -12.09 -13.89 10.47
N ALA A 63 -12.89 -12.83 10.31
CA ALA A 63 -14.18 -12.68 10.94
C ALA A 63 -15.28 -13.34 10.11
N GLU A 64 -16.10 -14.18 10.77
CA GLU A 64 -17.19 -14.90 10.13
C GLU A 64 -18.26 -13.94 9.62
N THR A 65 -18.79 -14.22 8.43
CA THR A 65 -19.88 -13.45 7.86
C THR A 65 -20.82 -14.34 7.05
N ARG A 66 -22.08 -13.92 6.94
CA ARG A 66 -23.04 -14.59 6.08
C ARG A 66 -22.92 -14.08 4.64
N LEU A 67 -23.11 -14.97 3.67
CA LEU A 67 -23.07 -14.62 2.24
C LEU A 67 -24.03 -13.47 1.90
N VAL A 68 -25.22 -13.48 2.49
CA VAL A 68 -26.24 -12.45 2.26
C VAL A 68 -25.83 -11.06 2.80
N ASP A 69 -25.13 -11.01 3.95
CA ASP A 69 -24.67 -9.74 4.51
C ASP A 69 -23.52 -9.17 3.66
N LEU A 70 -22.65 -10.03 3.17
CA LEU A 70 -21.57 -9.63 2.26
C LEU A 70 -22.16 -9.11 0.94
N ALA A 71 -23.14 -9.82 0.34
CA ALA A 71 -23.82 -9.38 -0.86
C ALA A 71 -24.53 -8.03 -0.67
N ALA A 72 -25.23 -7.84 0.45
CA ALA A 72 -25.89 -6.58 0.79
C ALA A 72 -24.92 -5.41 0.94
N THR A 73 -23.73 -5.67 1.51
CA THR A 73 -22.66 -4.66 1.64
C THR A 73 -22.12 -4.25 0.27
N TYR A 74 -21.85 -5.20 -0.63
CA TYR A 74 -21.39 -4.88 -1.99
C TYR A 74 -22.48 -4.19 -2.81
N ALA A 75 -23.75 -4.57 -2.63
CA ALA A 75 -24.88 -3.83 -3.18
C ALA A 75 -24.97 -2.39 -2.65
N GLY A 76 -24.50 -2.15 -1.42
CA GLY A 76 -24.34 -0.81 -0.84
C GLY A 76 -23.27 0.01 -1.55
N LEU A 77 -22.15 -0.61 -1.98
CA LEU A 77 -21.16 0.04 -2.83
C LEU A 77 -21.75 0.38 -4.21
N ALA A 78 -22.47 -0.56 -4.83
CA ALA A 78 -23.16 -0.34 -6.11
C ALA A 78 -24.12 0.86 -6.03
N ARG A 79 -24.80 1.04 -4.89
CA ARG A 79 -25.69 2.19 -4.60
C ARG A 79 -24.97 3.46 -4.13
N GLY A 80 -23.68 3.59 -4.38
CA GLY A 80 -22.93 4.81 -4.08
C GLY A 80 -22.74 5.09 -2.57
N GLY A 81 -22.65 4.05 -1.74
CA GLY A 81 -22.35 4.17 -0.32
C GLY A 81 -23.56 4.16 0.62
N THR A 82 -24.67 3.59 0.19
CA THR A 82 -25.86 3.42 1.00
C THR A 82 -26.07 1.97 1.42
N ALA A 83 -26.00 1.70 2.72
CA ALA A 83 -26.31 0.38 3.28
C ALA A 83 -27.82 0.17 3.39
N MET A 84 -28.22 -1.05 3.08
CA MET A 84 -29.57 -1.58 3.26
C MET A 84 -29.46 -3.10 3.41
N ARG A 85 -30.18 -3.67 4.35
CA ARG A 85 -30.24 -5.13 4.47
C ARG A 85 -30.98 -5.76 3.30
N ALA A 86 -30.62 -7.01 2.98
CA ALA A 86 -31.34 -7.76 1.98
C ALA A 86 -32.83 -7.92 2.34
N LYS A 87 -33.70 -7.75 1.35
CA LYS A 87 -35.13 -8.02 1.47
C LYS A 87 -35.41 -9.38 0.82
N PHE A 88 -36.22 -10.18 1.47
CA PHE A 88 -36.69 -11.45 0.92
C PHE A 88 -38.18 -11.40 0.49
N LEU A 89 -38.91 -10.43 1.04
CA LEU A 89 -40.29 -10.18 0.69
C LEU A 89 -40.47 -8.75 0.19
N ALA A 90 -41.29 -8.55 -0.81
CA ALA A 90 -41.53 -7.23 -1.41
C ALA A 90 -42.09 -6.20 -0.39
N ALA A 91 -42.90 -6.65 0.58
CA ALA A 91 -43.49 -5.81 1.61
C ALA A 91 -42.52 -5.37 2.73
N GLU A 92 -41.31 -5.95 2.79
CA GLU A 92 -40.35 -5.55 3.81
C GLU A 92 -39.88 -4.13 3.58
N HIS A 93 -39.89 -3.32 4.63
CA HIS A 93 -39.27 -2.00 4.67
C HIS A 93 -37.93 -2.11 5.39
N GLN A 94 -36.87 -1.74 4.70
CA GLN A 94 -35.53 -1.70 5.26
C GLN A 94 -35.00 -0.26 5.26
N PRO A 95 -34.42 0.22 6.36
CA PRO A 95 -33.85 1.55 6.41
C PRO A 95 -32.68 1.64 5.44
N ILE A 96 -32.57 2.74 4.72
CA ILE A 96 -31.45 3.08 3.86
C ILE A 96 -30.59 4.09 4.63
N THR A 97 -29.34 3.74 4.86
CA THR A 97 -28.42 4.60 5.63
C THR A 97 -27.18 4.90 4.80
N ARG A 98 -26.82 6.17 4.66
CA ARG A 98 -25.55 6.54 4.03
C ARG A 98 -24.39 6.23 4.97
N ILE A 99 -23.48 5.38 4.53
CA ILE A 99 -22.34 4.89 5.31
C ILE A 99 -21.02 5.45 4.77
N ALA A 100 -20.93 5.69 3.48
CA ALA A 100 -19.78 6.28 2.83
C ALA A 100 -20.20 7.37 1.83
N SER A 101 -19.27 8.25 1.47
CA SER A 101 -19.52 9.23 0.42
C SER A 101 -19.61 8.57 -0.95
N THR A 102 -20.31 9.20 -1.88
CA THR A 102 -20.40 8.75 -3.28
C THR A 102 -19.05 8.74 -3.94
N GLU A 103 -18.19 9.71 -3.61
CA GLU A 103 -16.85 9.83 -4.15
C GLU A 103 -15.95 8.66 -3.71
N ALA A 104 -15.94 8.34 -2.41
CA ALA A 104 -15.15 7.22 -1.89
C ALA A 104 -15.58 5.88 -2.50
N THR A 105 -16.89 5.65 -2.61
CA THR A 105 -17.42 4.42 -3.23
C THR A 105 -17.15 4.37 -4.72
N ALA A 106 -17.18 5.50 -5.42
CA ALA A 106 -16.85 5.59 -6.82
C ALA A 106 -15.39 5.24 -7.09
N ILE A 107 -14.45 5.76 -6.27
CA ILE A 107 -13.02 5.41 -6.37
C ILE A 107 -12.81 3.91 -6.11
N ILE A 108 -13.43 3.35 -5.06
CA ILE A 108 -13.31 1.91 -4.77
C ILE A 108 -13.90 1.07 -5.90
N THR A 109 -15.06 1.44 -6.43
CA THR A 109 -15.69 0.75 -7.57
C THR A 109 -14.80 0.82 -8.81
N ASP A 110 -14.21 1.98 -9.10
CA ASP A 110 -13.28 2.15 -10.21
C ASP A 110 -12.07 1.21 -10.10
N ILE A 111 -11.50 1.08 -8.91
CA ILE A 111 -10.41 0.14 -8.64
C ILE A 111 -10.86 -1.32 -8.82
N LEU A 112 -12.05 -1.67 -8.31
CA LEU A 112 -12.58 -3.04 -8.40
C LEU A 112 -13.06 -3.43 -9.81
N CYS A 113 -13.26 -2.47 -10.72
CA CYS A 113 -13.52 -2.70 -12.14
C CYS A 113 -12.25 -2.81 -12.97
N ASP A 114 -11.08 -2.47 -12.43
CA ASP A 114 -9.86 -2.35 -13.19
C ASP A 114 -9.21 -3.71 -13.48
N ASN A 115 -9.45 -4.21 -14.69
CA ASN A 115 -8.90 -5.49 -15.15
C ASN A 115 -7.36 -5.44 -15.28
N GLU A 116 -6.79 -4.30 -15.64
CA GLU A 116 -5.34 -4.15 -15.77
C GLU A 116 -4.66 -4.20 -14.40
N ALA A 117 -5.18 -3.46 -13.42
CA ALA A 117 -4.61 -3.43 -12.08
C ALA A 117 -4.57 -4.80 -11.39
N ARG A 118 -5.49 -5.72 -11.73
CA ARG A 118 -5.55 -7.06 -11.13
C ARG A 118 -4.72 -8.13 -11.86
N GLN A 119 -4.18 -7.82 -13.06
CA GLN A 119 -3.48 -8.80 -13.90
C GLN A 119 -2.32 -9.51 -13.19
N ARG A 120 -1.61 -8.81 -12.33
CA ARG A 120 -0.46 -9.37 -11.61
C ARG A 120 -0.81 -10.60 -10.78
N SER A 121 -1.98 -10.61 -10.12
CA SER A 121 -2.43 -11.71 -9.26
C SER A 121 -3.33 -12.71 -9.99
N PHE A 122 -4.08 -12.26 -10.99
CA PHE A 122 -5.13 -13.07 -11.61
C PHE A 122 -4.88 -13.37 -13.09
N GLY A 123 -3.85 -12.78 -13.68
CA GLY A 123 -3.53 -12.94 -15.11
C GLY A 123 -4.47 -12.16 -16.04
N THR A 124 -4.13 -12.15 -17.32
CA THR A 124 -4.89 -11.43 -18.35
C THR A 124 -6.17 -12.16 -18.79
N ARG A 125 -6.22 -13.49 -18.63
CA ARG A 125 -7.35 -14.35 -18.99
C ARG A 125 -8.14 -14.80 -17.75
N SER A 126 -8.37 -13.88 -16.84
CA SER A 126 -9.09 -14.17 -15.61
C SER A 126 -10.62 -14.23 -15.87
N ALA A 127 -11.32 -15.13 -15.20
CA ALA A 127 -12.77 -15.13 -15.16
C ALA A 127 -13.38 -13.89 -14.46
N LEU A 128 -12.53 -13.04 -13.85
CA LEU A 128 -12.90 -11.71 -13.32
C LEU A 128 -12.86 -10.61 -14.40
N ALA A 129 -12.32 -10.88 -15.58
CA ALA A 129 -12.16 -9.88 -16.64
C ALA A 129 -13.41 -9.86 -17.52
N PHE A 130 -14.10 -8.72 -17.49
CA PHE A 130 -15.26 -8.43 -18.32
C PHE A 130 -14.95 -7.22 -19.21
N GLU A 131 -15.57 -7.13 -20.36
CA GLU A 131 -15.52 -5.93 -21.21
C GLU A 131 -16.30 -4.78 -20.56
N GLN A 132 -17.41 -5.12 -19.91
CA GLN A 132 -18.23 -4.19 -19.14
C GLN A 132 -17.56 -3.82 -17.81
N ARG A 133 -17.97 -2.70 -17.24
CA ARG A 133 -17.51 -2.24 -15.91
C ARG A 133 -18.13 -3.06 -14.77
N ILE A 134 -17.53 -4.20 -14.48
CA ILE A 134 -17.94 -5.08 -13.39
C ILE A 134 -16.91 -5.00 -12.25
N ALA A 135 -17.37 -4.51 -11.11
CA ALA A 135 -16.58 -4.55 -9.88
C ALA A 135 -16.53 -5.97 -9.33
N ALA A 136 -15.35 -6.48 -9.03
CA ALA A 136 -15.20 -7.82 -8.50
C ALA A 136 -14.10 -7.92 -7.46
N LYS A 137 -14.32 -8.74 -6.42
CA LYS A 137 -13.35 -9.07 -5.38
C LYS A 137 -13.46 -10.54 -4.99
N THR A 138 -12.31 -11.17 -4.86
CA THR A 138 -12.18 -12.54 -4.36
C THR A 138 -11.73 -12.55 -2.91
N GLY A 139 -12.01 -13.62 -2.19
CA GLY A 139 -11.52 -13.92 -0.87
C GLY A 139 -11.22 -15.41 -0.72
N THR A 140 -10.13 -15.75 -0.05
CA THR A 140 -9.79 -17.14 0.31
C THR A 140 -9.38 -17.14 1.76
N SER A 141 -10.07 -17.93 2.60
CA SER A 141 -9.73 -18.05 4.01
C SER A 141 -8.47 -18.88 4.22
N SER A 142 -7.86 -18.74 5.41
CA SER A 142 -6.69 -19.51 5.82
C SER A 142 -6.96 -21.01 5.72
N GLY A 143 -6.03 -21.75 5.12
CA GLY A 143 -6.13 -23.21 4.96
C GLY A 143 -7.17 -23.63 3.91
N PHE A 144 -7.55 -22.75 2.98
CA PHE A 144 -8.47 -23.05 1.86
C PHE A 144 -9.85 -23.59 2.31
N ARG A 145 -10.39 -23.11 3.41
CA ARG A 145 -11.69 -23.54 3.92
C ARG A 145 -12.85 -22.89 3.16
N ASP A 146 -12.65 -21.61 2.79
CA ASP A 146 -13.65 -20.79 2.14
C ASP A 146 -13.08 -20.11 0.92
N ALA A 147 -13.82 -20.16 -0.15
CA ALA A 147 -13.56 -19.43 -1.39
C ALA A 147 -14.75 -18.52 -1.70
N TRP A 148 -14.49 -17.23 -1.82
CA TRP A 148 -15.49 -16.19 -2.01
C TRP A 148 -15.23 -15.45 -3.31
N THR A 149 -16.29 -15.11 -4.04
CA THR A 149 -16.24 -14.12 -5.10
C THR A 149 -17.51 -13.28 -5.03
N VAL A 150 -17.33 -11.97 -4.94
CA VAL A 150 -18.44 -11.01 -4.94
C VAL A 150 -18.14 -9.95 -5.97
N GLY A 151 -19.17 -9.55 -6.70
CA GLY A 151 -19.05 -8.46 -7.65
C GLY A 151 -20.42 -7.90 -8.01
N PHE A 152 -20.41 -6.75 -8.65
CA PHE A 152 -21.60 -6.00 -8.99
C PHE A 152 -21.41 -5.13 -10.23
N ASP A 153 -22.52 -4.85 -10.88
CA ASP A 153 -22.73 -3.74 -11.80
C ASP A 153 -23.67 -2.70 -11.16
N LYS A 154 -24.34 -1.89 -11.94
CA LYS A 154 -25.31 -0.90 -11.44
C LYS A 154 -26.61 -1.51 -10.91
N GLU A 155 -27.00 -2.67 -11.40
CA GLU A 155 -28.31 -3.28 -11.15
C GLU A 155 -28.21 -4.56 -10.35
N HIS A 156 -27.12 -5.31 -10.54
CA HIS A 156 -26.95 -6.64 -9.97
C HIS A 156 -25.77 -6.72 -9.02
N THR A 157 -25.94 -7.49 -7.98
CA THR A 157 -24.84 -7.93 -7.10
C THR A 157 -24.88 -9.43 -6.98
N VAL A 158 -23.82 -10.09 -7.37
CA VAL A 158 -23.65 -11.54 -7.26
C VAL A 158 -22.60 -11.87 -6.24
N ALA A 159 -22.91 -12.77 -5.32
CA ALA A 159 -21.96 -13.30 -4.35
C ALA A 159 -22.00 -14.83 -4.38
N VAL A 160 -20.85 -15.45 -4.46
CA VAL A 160 -20.68 -16.90 -4.46
C VAL A 160 -19.70 -17.31 -3.37
N TRP A 161 -20.09 -18.30 -2.62
CA TRP A 161 -19.25 -19.00 -1.66
C TRP A 161 -19.12 -20.47 -2.07
N ALA A 162 -17.93 -20.99 -1.97
CA ALA A 162 -17.64 -22.41 -2.11
C ALA A 162 -16.77 -22.88 -0.94
N GLY A 163 -17.15 -23.99 -0.30
CA GLY A 163 -16.46 -24.51 0.85
C GLY A 163 -17.21 -25.69 1.47
N ASN A 164 -16.72 -26.19 2.57
CA ASN A 164 -17.36 -27.25 3.34
C ASN A 164 -18.10 -26.64 4.54
N PHE A 165 -19.38 -26.93 4.72
CA PHE A 165 -20.16 -26.43 5.86
C PHE A 165 -19.58 -26.83 7.22
N GLU A 166 -18.82 -27.93 7.27
CA GLU A 166 -18.13 -28.38 8.47
C GLU A 166 -16.75 -27.73 8.67
N GLY A 167 -16.39 -26.73 7.83
CA GLY A 167 -15.12 -26.00 7.92
C GLY A 167 -13.89 -26.83 7.54
N ARG A 168 -14.06 -27.97 6.89
CA ARG A 168 -12.93 -28.76 6.39
C ARG A 168 -12.25 -28.04 5.22
N PRO A 169 -10.91 -28.04 5.13
CA PRO A 169 -10.19 -27.48 3.98
C PRO A 169 -10.64 -28.10 2.65
N MET A 170 -10.75 -27.27 1.62
CA MET A 170 -10.79 -27.75 0.25
C MET A 170 -9.38 -28.21 -0.17
N ARG A 171 -9.29 -29.09 -1.16
CA ARG A 171 -7.98 -29.55 -1.67
C ARG A 171 -7.34 -28.45 -2.52
N ASP A 172 -6.38 -27.70 -1.96
CA ASP A 172 -5.54 -26.69 -2.61
C ASP A 172 -6.25 -25.79 -3.64
N THR A 173 -7.46 -25.31 -3.27
CA THR A 173 -8.33 -24.60 -4.19
C THR A 173 -8.51 -23.15 -3.75
N PHE A 174 -7.99 -22.23 -4.53
CA PHE A 174 -8.22 -20.78 -4.37
C PHE A 174 -9.59 -20.37 -4.89
N ALA A 175 -10.10 -19.21 -4.41
CA ALA A 175 -11.37 -18.62 -4.86
C ALA A 175 -11.49 -18.53 -6.38
N VAL A 176 -10.40 -18.20 -7.06
CA VAL A 176 -10.33 -18.09 -8.54
C VAL A 176 -10.71 -19.40 -9.24
N ARG A 177 -10.49 -20.53 -8.62
CA ARG A 177 -10.84 -21.85 -9.21
C ARG A 177 -12.15 -22.42 -8.70
N ALA A 178 -12.58 -22.04 -7.51
CA ALA A 178 -13.80 -22.59 -6.90
C ALA A 178 -15.03 -21.69 -7.12
N ALA A 179 -15.01 -20.46 -6.60
CA ALA A 179 -16.16 -19.57 -6.60
C ALA A 179 -16.24 -18.70 -7.86
N THR A 180 -15.10 -18.24 -8.40
CA THR A 180 -15.08 -17.27 -9.50
C THR A 180 -15.71 -17.78 -10.81
N PRO A 181 -15.50 -19.05 -11.26
CA PRO A 181 -16.12 -19.51 -12.50
C PRO A 181 -17.65 -19.49 -12.45
N LEU A 182 -18.24 -19.93 -11.33
CA LEU A 182 -19.69 -19.89 -11.13
C LEU A 182 -20.19 -18.44 -11.07
N TRP A 183 -19.50 -17.58 -10.31
CA TRP A 183 -19.80 -16.16 -10.23
C TRP A 183 -19.80 -15.51 -11.63
N ALA A 184 -18.77 -15.78 -12.44
CA ALA A 184 -18.64 -15.22 -13.78
C ALA A 184 -19.78 -15.68 -14.70
N THR A 185 -20.17 -16.97 -14.63
CA THR A 185 -21.30 -17.51 -15.42
C THR A 185 -22.61 -16.81 -15.08
N VAL A 186 -22.88 -16.61 -13.78
CA VAL A 186 -24.10 -15.90 -13.34
C VAL A 186 -24.07 -14.44 -13.78
N MET A 187 -22.95 -13.73 -13.62
CA MET A 187 -22.83 -12.34 -14.08
C MET A 187 -23.00 -12.22 -15.59
N GLN A 188 -22.38 -13.10 -16.37
CA GLN A 188 -22.54 -13.10 -17.85
C GLN A 188 -24.00 -13.30 -18.26
N GLU A 189 -24.71 -14.17 -17.58
CA GLU A 189 -26.14 -14.41 -17.89
C GLU A 189 -27.03 -13.20 -17.55
N LEU A 190 -26.75 -12.51 -16.41
CA LEU A 190 -27.45 -11.27 -16.04
C LEU A 190 -27.17 -10.16 -17.05
N LEU A 191 -25.90 -9.95 -17.41
CA LEU A 191 -25.53 -8.96 -18.43
C LEU A 191 -26.17 -9.22 -19.80
N ARG A 192 -26.32 -10.49 -20.19
CA ARG A 192 -26.96 -10.87 -21.44
C ARG A 192 -28.45 -10.55 -21.45
N ARG A 193 -29.13 -10.64 -20.30
CA ARG A 193 -30.57 -10.38 -20.15
C ARG A 193 -30.87 -8.88 -20.11
N ASP A 194 -30.13 -8.14 -19.29
CA ASP A 194 -30.52 -6.79 -18.88
C ASP A 194 -29.72 -5.70 -19.59
N HIS A 195 -28.65 -6.07 -20.33
CA HIS A 195 -27.80 -5.14 -21.10
C HIS A 195 -27.48 -3.82 -20.35
N PRO A 196 -26.95 -3.85 -19.12
CA PRO A 196 -26.70 -2.64 -18.36
C PRO A 196 -25.75 -1.73 -19.12
N LEU A 197 -26.14 -0.46 -19.26
CA LEU A 197 -25.32 0.54 -19.93
C LEU A 197 -24.12 0.86 -19.04
N ASP A 198 -22.93 0.75 -19.61
CA ASP A 198 -21.72 1.28 -19.01
C ASP A 198 -21.83 2.81 -18.92
N SER A 199 -22.07 3.32 -17.73
CA SER A 199 -21.94 4.75 -17.49
C SER A 199 -20.65 5.01 -16.73
N PRO A 200 -19.82 5.94 -17.17
CA PRO A 200 -18.70 6.41 -16.35
C PRO A 200 -19.24 6.88 -15.00
N VAL A 201 -18.43 6.77 -13.97
CA VAL A 201 -18.74 7.39 -12.68
C VAL A 201 -18.62 8.90 -12.88
N GLU A 202 -19.71 9.54 -13.30
CA GLU A 202 -19.76 10.99 -13.38
C GLU A 202 -20.05 11.53 -11.97
N ASN A 203 -19.08 12.22 -11.42
CA ASN A 203 -19.20 12.99 -10.20
C ASN A 203 -18.30 14.20 -10.31
N GLU A 204 -18.88 15.40 -10.24
CA GLU A 204 -18.17 16.69 -10.37
C GLU A 204 -17.04 16.86 -9.34
N ARG A 205 -17.10 16.09 -8.25
CA ARG A 205 -16.06 16.08 -7.21
C ARG A 205 -14.93 15.10 -7.49
N LEU A 206 -14.98 14.38 -8.60
CA LEU A 206 -13.93 13.43 -8.99
C LEU A 206 -13.21 13.93 -10.23
N VAL A 207 -11.90 13.88 -10.21
CA VAL A 207 -11.04 14.24 -11.34
C VAL A 207 -10.14 13.08 -11.69
N ARG A 208 -10.03 12.83 -12.99
CA ARG A 208 -9.11 11.85 -13.54
C ARG A 208 -7.83 12.55 -13.98
N ARG A 209 -6.67 12.05 -13.55
CA ARG A 209 -5.35 12.60 -13.90
C ARG A 209 -4.44 11.49 -14.38
N GLU A 210 -3.62 11.83 -15.37
CA GLU A 210 -2.48 10.99 -15.73
C GLU A 210 -1.38 11.19 -14.68
N ILE A 211 -0.84 10.08 -14.19
CA ILE A 211 0.21 10.03 -13.17
C ILE A 211 1.33 9.07 -13.57
N CYS A 212 2.50 9.28 -13.02
CA CYS A 212 3.59 8.31 -13.08
C CYS A 212 3.21 7.05 -12.31
N LYS A 213 3.21 5.89 -12.97
CA LYS A 213 2.81 4.60 -12.35
C LYS A 213 3.67 4.26 -11.14
N ALA A 214 4.97 4.57 -11.16
CA ALA A 214 5.89 4.26 -10.08
C ALA A 214 5.72 5.14 -8.84
N THR A 215 5.57 6.46 -9.03
CA THR A 215 5.56 7.43 -7.92
C THR A 215 4.17 7.87 -7.49
N GLY A 216 3.22 7.89 -8.39
CA GLY A 216 1.88 8.46 -8.18
C GLY A 216 1.78 9.97 -8.30
N LEU A 217 2.87 10.63 -8.62
CA LEU A 217 2.96 12.06 -8.89
C LEU A 217 2.66 12.35 -10.37
N LEU A 218 2.61 13.61 -10.74
CA LEU A 218 2.49 13.98 -12.14
C LEU A 218 3.66 13.41 -12.96
N PRO A 219 3.45 13.01 -14.22
CA PRO A 219 4.52 12.43 -15.01
C PRO A 219 5.61 13.46 -15.33
N SER A 220 6.86 13.03 -15.26
CA SER A 220 8.01 13.76 -15.77
C SER A 220 8.52 13.15 -17.08
N ARG A 221 9.56 13.73 -17.66
CA ARG A 221 10.26 13.15 -18.84
C ARG A 221 10.90 11.79 -18.55
N LEU A 222 11.21 11.52 -17.28
CA LEU A 222 11.82 10.27 -16.82
C LEU A 222 10.80 9.18 -16.47
N SER A 223 9.50 9.50 -16.48
CA SER A 223 8.43 8.55 -16.19
C SER A 223 8.24 7.57 -17.33
N SER A 224 8.79 6.36 -17.19
CA SER A 224 8.72 5.31 -18.21
C SER A 224 7.33 4.70 -18.38
N ALA A 225 6.51 4.73 -17.31
CA ALA A 225 5.15 4.22 -17.33
C ALA A 225 4.19 5.23 -16.69
N ARG A 226 3.04 5.40 -17.34
CA ARG A 226 1.98 6.30 -16.92
C ARG A 226 0.68 5.53 -16.76
N MET A 227 -0.23 6.06 -15.96
CA MET A 227 -1.56 5.52 -15.81
C MET A 227 -2.55 6.63 -15.49
N SER A 228 -3.81 6.36 -15.78
CA SER A 228 -4.91 7.24 -15.39
C SER A 228 -5.40 6.86 -13.99
N GLU A 229 -5.48 7.82 -13.07
CA GLU A 229 -5.97 7.61 -11.72
C GLU A 229 -7.09 8.58 -11.37
N LEU A 230 -8.02 8.12 -10.52
CA LEU A 230 -9.19 8.88 -10.09
C LEU A 230 -8.93 9.47 -8.70
N PHE A 231 -9.12 10.78 -8.57
CA PHE A 231 -8.90 11.54 -7.33
C PHE A 231 -10.17 12.27 -6.91
N LEU A 232 -10.30 12.50 -5.61
CA LEU A 232 -11.19 13.53 -5.12
C LEU A 232 -10.62 14.90 -5.55
N ALA A 233 -11.43 15.76 -6.14
CA ALA A 233 -11.01 17.07 -6.62
C ALA A 233 -10.30 17.86 -5.51
N GLY A 234 -9.12 18.37 -5.81
CA GLY A 234 -8.25 19.08 -4.88
C GLY A 234 -7.25 18.17 -4.12
N THR A 235 -7.32 16.84 -4.30
CA THR A 235 -6.36 15.88 -3.72
C THR A 235 -5.42 15.26 -4.73
N GLU A 236 -5.54 15.61 -6.00
CA GLU A 236 -4.63 15.21 -7.04
C GLU A 236 -3.19 15.72 -6.79
N PRO A 237 -2.16 14.99 -7.22
CA PRO A 237 -0.77 15.42 -7.03
C PRO A 237 -0.51 16.74 -7.75
N ARG A 238 0.27 17.61 -7.11
CA ARG A 238 0.70 18.90 -7.67
C ARG A 238 2.13 18.84 -8.19
N ASP A 239 2.96 18.02 -7.54
CA ASP A 239 4.37 17.85 -7.87
C ASP A 239 4.55 16.80 -8.96
N ASP A 240 5.56 16.96 -9.78
CA ASP A 240 5.94 15.96 -10.75
C ASP A 240 6.94 14.94 -10.17
N SER A 241 7.21 13.92 -10.93
CA SER A 241 8.06 12.80 -10.49
C SER A 241 9.56 12.99 -10.79
N SER A 242 10.01 14.18 -11.23
CA SER A 242 11.40 14.40 -11.66
C SER A 242 12.41 14.01 -10.57
N ASP A 243 12.18 14.45 -9.34
CA ASP A 243 13.08 14.21 -8.21
C ASP A 243 13.09 12.75 -7.71
N HIS A 244 12.21 11.92 -8.26
CA HIS A 244 12.12 10.50 -7.91
C HIS A 244 12.88 9.59 -8.87
N PHE A 245 13.62 10.17 -9.82
CA PHE A 245 14.43 9.41 -10.75
C PHE A 245 15.88 9.91 -10.75
N ALA A 246 16.81 8.98 -10.87
CA ALA A 246 18.20 9.30 -11.15
C ALA A 246 18.37 9.80 -12.60
N ALA A 247 19.51 10.41 -12.93
CA ALA A 247 19.81 10.90 -14.26
C ALA A 247 19.77 9.79 -15.34
N ASP A 248 20.01 8.54 -14.95
CA ASP A 248 19.94 7.34 -15.80
C ASP A 248 18.50 6.78 -15.93
N GLY A 249 17.51 7.46 -15.36
CA GLY A 249 16.09 7.06 -15.42
C GLY A 249 15.66 6.02 -14.40
N LYS A 250 16.55 5.60 -13.49
CA LYS A 250 16.19 4.62 -12.46
C LYS A 250 15.40 5.26 -11.33
N LEU A 251 14.37 4.55 -10.87
CA LEU A 251 13.53 4.99 -9.75
C LEU A 251 14.33 5.04 -8.44
N LEU A 252 14.24 6.17 -7.75
CA LEU A 252 14.85 6.41 -6.44
C LEU A 252 13.79 6.24 -5.34
N LEU A 253 14.01 5.32 -4.43
CA LEU A 253 13.11 5.01 -3.32
C LEU A 253 13.69 5.45 -1.97
N PRO A 254 12.86 5.76 -0.97
CA PRO A 254 13.31 6.03 0.38
C PRO A 254 14.14 4.89 0.98
N ASN A 255 14.99 5.20 1.96
CA ASN A 255 15.88 4.23 2.61
C ASN A 255 15.15 3.03 3.26
N ALA A 256 13.88 3.21 3.61
CA ALA A 256 13.03 2.11 4.09
C ALA A 256 12.95 0.91 3.10
N TYR A 257 13.22 1.15 1.82
CA TYR A 257 13.25 0.12 0.77
C TYR A 257 14.64 -0.46 0.50
N SER A 258 15.67 -0.11 1.29
CA SER A 258 17.07 -0.52 1.04
C SER A 258 17.22 -2.04 0.88
N ARG A 259 16.60 -2.82 1.76
CA ARG A 259 16.65 -4.30 1.68
C ARG A 259 15.98 -4.83 0.42
N TRP A 260 14.85 -4.24 0.02
CA TRP A 260 14.15 -4.64 -1.19
C TRP A 260 14.92 -4.23 -2.45
N CYS A 261 15.53 -3.06 -2.47
CA CYS A 261 16.31 -2.58 -3.63
C CYS A 261 17.47 -3.51 -4.00
N VAL A 262 18.07 -4.22 -3.04
CA VAL A 262 19.16 -5.18 -3.27
C VAL A 262 18.66 -6.63 -3.40
N SER A 263 17.37 -6.87 -3.25
CA SER A 263 16.79 -8.20 -3.36
C SER A 263 16.55 -8.61 -4.83
N ARG A 264 16.33 -9.91 -5.04
CA ARG A 264 15.92 -10.45 -6.36
C ARG A 264 14.51 -10.01 -6.77
N ASP A 265 13.71 -9.52 -5.82
CA ASP A 265 12.33 -9.06 -6.05
C ASP A 265 12.29 -7.65 -6.65
N ASN A 266 13.40 -6.93 -6.69
CA ASN A 266 13.54 -5.63 -7.36
C ASN A 266 13.60 -5.78 -8.88
N THR A 267 12.49 -6.17 -9.47
CA THR A 267 12.36 -6.37 -10.93
C THR A 267 12.33 -5.07 -11.72
N ILE A 268 12.14 -3.92 -11.07
CA ILE A 268 12.09 -2.60 -11.70
C ILE A 268 13.43 -1.86 -11.66
N GLY A 269 14.48 -2.46 -11.08
CA GLY A 269 15.80 -1.86 -11.00
C GLY A 269 15.84 -0.55 -10.19
N ALA A 270 14.97 -0.42 -9.18
CA ALA A 270 14.93 0.75 -8.32
C ALA A 270 16.17 0.82 -7.42
N HIS A 271 16.60 2.03 -7.11
CA HIS A 271 17.68 2.31 -6.19
C HIS A 271 17.17 3.06 -4.96
N VAL A 272 17.89 2.95 -3.86
CA VAL A 272 17.61 3.79 -2.69
C VAL A 272 18.01 5.21 -3.02
N ARG A 273 17.14 6.18 -2.69
CA ARG A 273 17.49 7.59 -2.74
C ARG A 273 18.58 7.85 -1.70
N SER A 274 19.71 8.28 -2.18
CA SER A 274 20.85 8.59 -1.34
C SER A 274 20.60 9.91 -0.61
N GLU A 275 20.27 9.85 0.67
CA GLU A 275 20.42 11.02 1.53
C GLU A 275 21.84 10.99 2.10
N PHE A 276 22.65 11.94 1.66
CA PHE A 276 23.96 12.13 2.24
C PHE A 276 23.78 12.63 3.68
N ARG A 277 24.23 11.84 4.64
CA ARG A 277 24.15 12.17 6.07
C ARG A 277 25.30 11.53 6.83
N ILE A 278 25.69 12.18 7.93
CA ILE A 278 26.57 11.58 8.92
C ILE A 278 25.83 10.40 9.57
N THR A 279 26.49 9.26 9.68
CA THR A 279 25.97 8.04 10.33
C THR A 279 26.66 7.75 11.66
N SER A 280 27.86 8.31 11.86
CA SER A 280 28.56 8.39 13.12
C SER A 280 29.40 9.70 13.12
N PRO A 281 29.36 10.48 14.21
CA PRO A 281 28.57 10.30 15.43
C PRO A 281 27.06 10.42 15.21
N LEU A 282 26.27 9.88 16.15
CA LEU A 282 24.82 10.11 16.17
C LEU A 282 24.52 11.57 16.56
N PRO A 283 23.36 12.11 16.15
CA PRO A 283 22.94 13.46 16.55
C PRO A 283 22.97 13.64 18.07
N ASN A 284 23.59 14.72 18.54
CA ASN A 284 23.76 15.05 19.98
C ASN A 284 24.41 13.94 20.79
N ALA A 285 25.37 13.19 20.20
CA ALA A 285 26.09 12.16 20.93
C ALA A 285 26.98 12.78 22.03
N HIS A 286 27.00 12.14 23.20
CA HIS A 286 27.87 12.47 24.31
C HIS A 286 28.98 11.44 24.43
N TYR A 287 30.21 11.88 24.49
CA TYR A 287 31.41 11.07 24.70
C TYR A 287 32.09 11.48 26.00
N GLN A 288 32.60 10.51 26.72
CA GLN A 288 33.35 10.75 27.95
C GLN A 288 34.81 10.34 27.73
N ILE A 289 35.75 11.20 28.06
CA ILE A 289 37.18 10.90 28.02
C ILE A 289 37.56 10.08 29.24
N ASP A 290 38.20 8.94 29.03
CA ASP A 290 38.74 8.11 30.11
C ASP A 290 40.16 8.61 30.44
N PRO A 291 40.38 9.16 31.65
CA PRO A 291 41.69 9.68 32.02
C PRO A 291 42.80 8.62 32.14
N VAL A 292 42.44 7.33 32.15
CA VAL A 292 43.39 6.21 32.22
C VAL A 292 43.93 5.82 30.85
N LEU A 293 43.15 6.09 29.78
CA LEU A 293 43.53 5.73 28.41
C LEU A 293 44.39 6.81 27.74
N PRO A 294 45.41 6.43 26.95
CA PRO A 294 46.16 7.40 26.13
C PRO A 294 45.22 8.14 25.16
N ALA A 295 45.41 9.43 24.97
CA ALA A 295 44.62 10.27 24.07
C ALA A 295 44.57 9.70 22.64
N SER A 296 45.62 9.06 22.16
CA SER A 296 45.68 8.43 20.83
C SER A 296 44.78 7.22 20.65
N GLN A 297 44.23 6.69 21.75
CA GLN A 297 43.25 5.58 21.72
C GLN A 297 41.79 6.05 21.87
N GLN A 298 41.58 7.34 22.14
CA GLN A 298 40.27 7.93 22.34
C GLN A 298 39.87 8.71 21.09
N MET A 299 39.35 7.95 20.14
CA MET A 299 38.94 8.44 18.83
C MET A 299 37.49 8.07 18.54
N VAL A 300 36.78 8.96 17.88
CA VAL A 300 35.47 8.67 17.31
C VAL A 300 35.62 8.42 15.81
N GLU A 301 34.97 7.38 15.34
CA GLU A 301 34.86 7.09 13.90
C GLU A 301 33.80 7.99 13.29
N LEU A 302 34.21 8.88 12.39
CA LEU A 302 33.30 9.69 11.59
C LEU A 302 32.95 8.90 10.32
N THR A 303 31.67 8.63 10.14
CA THR A 303 31.15 7.89 8.95
C THR A 303 29.96 8.62 8.34
N ALA A 304 29.86 8.59 7.02
CA ALA A 304 28.74 9.11 6.29
C ALA A 304 28.03 7.99 5.49
N ALA A 305 26.72 8.10 5.35
CA ALA A 305 25.96 7.27 4.44
C ALA A 305 26.39 7.62 3.02
N PHE A 306 27.06 6.78 2.34
CA PHE A 306 27.67 6.76 1.01
C PHE A 306 29.19 6.72 1.08
N GLY A 307 29.71 5.59 0.60
CA GLY A 307 31.11 5.50 0.21
C GLY A 307 31.38 6.42 -0.97
N GLY A 308 32.33 7.30 -0.87
CA GLY A 308 32.73 8.25 -1.88
C GLY A 308 33.56 9.38 -1.24
N ASP A 309 33.94 10.33 -2.04
CA ASP A 309 34.76 11.46 -1.64
C ASP A 309 34.01 12.34 -0.64
N VAL A 310 34.29 12.21 0.64
CA VAL A 310 33.75 13.02 1.74
C VAL A 310 34.85 13.85 2.35
N ASN A 311 34.63 15.16 2.46
CA ASN A 311 35.49 16.07 3.22
C ASN A 311 34.86 16.28 4.60
N TRP A 312 35.64 16.04 5.64
CA TRP A 312 35.25 16.21 7.04
C TRP A 312 35.76 17.53 7.62
N PHE A 313 34.90 18.19 8.37
CA PHE A 313 35.19 19.44 9.08
C PHE A 313 34.75 19.31 10.53
N VAL A 314 35.51 19.89 11.45
CA VAL A 314 35.13 20.04 12.85
C VAL A 314 35.27 21.52 13.20
N ASN A 315 34.20 22.13 13.74
CA ASN A 315 34.09 23.56 13.99
C ASN A 315 34.56 24.45 12.82
N GLY A 316 34.24 23.98 11.59
CA GLY A 316 34.60 24.71 10.36
C GLY A 316 36.01 24.44 9.82
N GLU A 317 36.86 23.80 10.56
CA GLU A 317 38.24 23.44 10.12
C GLU A 317 38.21 22.07 9.43
N GLN A 318 38.83 21.96 8.25
CA GLN A 318 38.92 20.70 7.53
C GLN A 318 39.94 19.77 8.21
N ILE A 319 39.46 18.60 8.65
CA ILE A 319 40.27 17.62 9.39
C ILE A 319 40.74 16.43 8.53
N SER A 320 40.10 16.16 7.39
CA SER A 320 40.48 15.06 6.52
C SER A 320 41.43 15.52 5.41
N ALA A 321 42.60 14.91 5.35
CA ALA A 321 43.55 15.12 4.27
C ALA A 321 43.24 14.36 2.99
N ARG A 322 42.37 13.34 3.05
CA ARG A 322 41.87 12.52 1.94
C ARG A 322 40.37 12.53 1.97
N GLN A 323 39.79 12.45 0.79
CA GLN A 323 38.36 12.28 0.62
C GLN A 323 37.97 10.83 0.94
N ASP A 324 37.58 10.56 2.19
CA ASP A 324 37.17 9.22 2.64
C ASP A 324 35.85 9.28 3.38
N ALA A 325 34.99 8.32 3.13
CA ALA A 325 33.70 8.18 3.83
C ALA A 325 33.84 7.79 5.30
N ARG A 326 35.06 7.39 5.73
CA ARG A 326 35.42 7.03 7.08
C ARG A 326 36.63 7.84 7.51
N PHE A 327 36.61 8.44 8.70
CA PHE A 327 37.70 9.18 9.28
C PHE A 327 37.70 8.99 10.80
N PHE A 328 38.86 8.86 11.40
CA PHE A 328 39.02 8.80 12.88
C PHE A 328 39.47 10.13 13.40
N TRP A 329 38.63 10.74 14.23
CA TRP A 329 38.93 12.02 14.88
C TRP A 329 39.20 11.82 16.38
N GLN A 330 40.28 12.38 16.88
CA GLN A 330 40.68 12.28 18.28
C GLN A 330 39.78 13.17 19.15
N LEU A 331 39.20 12.58 20.21
CA LEU A 331 38.34 13.30 21.13
C LEU A 331 39.11 14.36 21.94
N SER A 332 38.47 15.51 22.10
CA SER A 332 38.93 16.61 22.97
C SER A 332 37.71 17.17 23.71
N PRO A 333 37.84 17.58 25.00
CA PRO A 333 36.72 18.13 25.75
C PRO A 333 36.14 19.37 25.07
N GLY A 334 34.80 19.47 25.06
CA GLY A 334 34.09 20.61 24.51
C GLY A 334 32.88 20.22 23.68
N GLU A 335 32.23 21.23 23.10
CA GLU A 335 31.13 21.09 22.11
C GLU A 335 31.71 21.19 20.71
N TRP A 336 31.38 20.22 19.85
CA TRP A 336 31.97 20.11 18.53
C TRP A 336 30.89 19.95 17.45
N GLN A 337 31.00 20.76 16.42
CA GLN A 337 30.19 20.70 15.24
C GLN A 337 30.91 19.91 14.15
N VAL A 338 30.45 18.70 13.88
CA VAL A 338 31.00 17.80 12.85
C VAL A 338 30.23 17.97 11.57
N ARG A 339 30.90 18.35 10.48
CA ARG A 339 30.31 18.56 9.18
C ARG A 339 30.97 17.68 8.12
N ALA A 340 30.14 16.96 7.37
CA ALA A 340 30.55 16.19 6.21
C ALA A 340 30.07 16.88 4.94
N VAL A 341 30.96 17.00 3.94
CA VAL A 341 30.66 17.61 2.64
C VAL A 341 31.05 16.64 1.52
N SER A 342 30.13 16.35 0.63
CA SER A 342 30.38 15.56 -0.57
C SER A 342 29.65 16.16 -1.78
N ARG A 343 29.87 15.58 -2.96
CA ARG A 343 29.10 15.92 -4.17
C ARG A 343 27.59 15.66 -4.03
N PHE A 344 27.17 14.90 -3.02
CA PHE A 344 25.76 14.53 -2.78
C PHE A 344 25.08 15.44 -1.76
N GLY A 345 25.78 16.37 -1.15
CA GLY A 345 25.24 17.33 -0.20
C GLY A 345 26.16 17.59 1.00
N THR A 346 25.60 18.25 2.00
CA THR A 346 26.24 18.54 3.28
C THR A 346 25.36 17.98 4.40
N SER A 347 25.99 17.39 5.40
CA SER A 347 25.36 16.95 6.65
C SER A 347 26.16 17.46 7.83
N GLU A 348 25.49 17.80 8.91
CA GLU A 348 26.10 18.41 10.09
C GLU A 348 25.47 17.85 11.37
N GLU A 349 26.30 17.54 12.36
CA GLU A 349 25.88 17.01 13.65
C GLU A 349 26.65 17.67 14.77
N THR A 350 26.03 17.87 15.92
CA THR A 350 26.68 18.39 17.12
C THR A 350 26.95 17.26 18.11
N ILE A 351 28.13 17.26 18.73
CA ILE A 351 28.51 16.29 19.76
C ILE A 351 29.13 17.03 20.98
N THR A 352 28.99 16.42 22.14
CA THR A 352 29.60 16.90 23.39
C THR A 352 30.62 15.87 23.87
N VAL A 353 31.80 16.34 24.27
CA VAL A 353 32.87 15.50 24.83
C VAL A 353 33.22 16.03 26.22
N GLU A 354 33.09 15.20 27.25
CA GLU A 354 33.38 15.51 28.67
C GLU A 354 34.62 14.77 29.18
#